data_a6012af31bd9fee634f404b4df8aa51a
#
_entry.id   a6012af31bd9fee634f404b4df8aa51a
#
_cell.length_a   1.000
_cell.length_b   1.000
_cell.length_c   1.000
_cell.angle_alpha   90.00
_cell.angle_beta   90.00
_cell.angle_gamma   90.00
#
_symmetry.space_group_name_H-M   'P 1'
#
loop_
_entity.id
_entity.type
_entity.pdbx_description
1 polymer ?
#
loop_
_entity_poly.entity_id
_entity_poly.type
_entity_poly.pdbx_seq_one_letter_code
_entity_poly.pdbx_strand_id
1 'polypeptide(L)'
;MKKKLNLFSESIMYLALLAQMLYVLVGNTVHEILGIVFFVSLVVHIFIKRWWFKATLSGKGRKGKAGRFANIVTILLILTSVTLMISSMGVSRVLFPWFKFMMEPLFHRYLATAVLTLSIVHGGMHFYFKAEKKKKAAVFITLLAIAGLAIGLALVPYLNRHFKKVEVAYDEKVSGEKVEMTEEIPLVVYFTRVGNTDFEPDVDAVSGASLMRADGVLMGNTQLMAYMIQDAIGSEVIPITLTGEKYPSSYMDTVSVGSREIKEDARPAIEDIDISGHNKIILVYPIWWGTVPMPVATVLEANDFTGKTIYLLATQGSYGFASSTSDIRKMAKGANVVEGLSIYCDDIPNVRAELAEWLKKIK
;
A
#
# COMPACT_ATOMS: atom_id res chain seq x y z
N MET A 1 10.59 10.30 -41.64
CA MET A 1 10.68 10.97 -40.33
C MET A 1 9.36 10.96 -39.57
N LYS A 2 8.23 11.49 -40.05
CA LYS A 2 6.94 11.56 -39.36
C LYS A 2 6.38 10.19 -38.88
N LYS A 3 6.52 9.09 -39.66
CA LYS A 3 6.03 7.75 -39.29
C LYS A 3 6.83 7.17 -38.11
N LYS A 4 8.16 7.37 -38.07
CA LYS A 4 9.02 6.92 -36.97
C LYS A 4 8.72 7.69 -35.68
N LEU A 5 8.58 9.03 -35.77
CA LEU A 5 8.22 9.87 -34.65
C LEU A 5 6.86 9.51 -34.04
N ASN A 6 5.87 9.21 -34.90
CA ASN A 6 4.56 8.79 -34.44
C ASN A 6 4.61 7.45 -33.70
N LEU A 7 5.31 6.45 -34.25
CA LEU A 7 5.47 5.15 -33.60
C LEU A 7 6.19 5.27 -32.26
N PHE A 8 7.24 6.10 -32.21
CA PHE A 8 8.00 6.37 -31.00
C PHE A 8 7.13 7.02 -29.90
N SER A 9 6.39 8.07 -30.25
CA SER A 9 5.47 8.75 -29.32
C SER A 9 4.37 7.80 -28.81
N GLU A 10 3.77 7.00 -29.68
CA GLU A 10 2.75 6.01 -29.30
C GLU A 10 3.34 4.96 -28.36
N SER A 11 4.55 4.45 -28.64
CA SER A 11 5.21 3.46 -27.79
C SER A 11 5.52 4.01 -26.39
N ILE A 12 6.09 5.22 -26.27
CA ILE A 12 6.36 5.85 -24.99
C ILE A 12 5.08 6.05 -24.18
N MET A 13 4.03 6.55 -24.84
CA MET A 13 2.74 6.79 -24.19
C MET A 13 2.14 5.52 -23.61
N TYR A 14 2.15 4.40 -24.37
CA TYR A 14 1.63 3.12 -23.87
C TYR A 14 2.51 2.53 -22.75
N LEU A 15 3.83 2.60 -22.90
CA LEU A 15 4.75 2.11 -21.86
C LEU A 15 4.61 2.91 -20.55
N ALA A 16 4.51 4.23 -20.65
CA ALA A 16 4.29 5.08 -19.48
C ALA A 16 2.94 4.78 -18.82
N LEU A 17 1.86 4.61 -19.61
CA LEU A 17 0.54 4.25 -19.08
C LEU A 17 0.56 2.90 -18.34
N LEU A 18 1.19 1.88 -18.92
CA LEU A 18 1.29 0.56 -18.30
C LEU A 18 2.14 0.60 -17.02
N ALA A 19 3.27 1.30 -17.04
CA ALA A 19 4.13 1.44 -15.87
C ALA A 19 3.45 2.18 -14.72
N GLN A 20 2.61 3.18 -15.02
CA GLN A 20 1.80 3.89 -14.02
C GLN A 20 0.75 3.00 -13.34
N MET A 21 0.20 1.99 -14.05
CA MET A 21 -0.70 1.01 -13.43
C MET A 21 0.02 0.14 -12.40
N LEU A 22 1.35 0.07 -12.44
CA LEU A 22 2.21 -0.63 -11.48
C LEU A 22 2.69 0.29 -10.35
N TYR A 23 1.88 1.27 -9.95
CA TYR A 23 2.19 2.26 -8.91
C TYR A 23 2.85 1.66 -7.66
N VAL A 24 2.37 0.52 -7.18
CA VAL A 24 2.90 -0.19 -6.01
C VAL A 24 4.38 -0.56 -6.19
N LEU A 25 4.80 -0.86 -7.44
CA LEU A 25 6.17 -1.28 -7.75
C LEU A 25 7.11 -0.09 -8.02
N VAL A 26 6.58 0.98 -8.63
CA VAL A 26 7.41 2.11 -9.06
C VAL A 26 7.52 3.23 -8.02
N GLY A 27 6.61 3.26 -7.04
CA GLY A 27 6.57 4.30 -6.02
C GLY A 27 6.06 5.66 -6.53
N ASN A 28 5.87 6.59 -5.59
CA ASN A 28 5.17 7.86 -5.83
C ASN A 28 5.91 8.76 -6.83
N THR A 29 7.19 8.98 -6.60
CA THR A 29 8.02 9.88 -7.43
C THR A 29 8.09 9.41 -8.88
N VAL A 30 8.36 8.12 -9.10
CA VAL A 30 8.45 7.55 -10.44
C VAL A 30 7.08 7.56 -11.11
N HIS A 31 6.00 7.26 -10.38
CA HIS A 31 4.63 7.33 -10.88
C HIS A 31 4.28 8.75 -11.37
N GLU A 32 4.58 9.79 -10.61
CA GLU A 32 4.29 11.17 -10.98
C GLU A 32 5.13 11.63 -12.20
N ILE A 33 6.43 11.27 -12.25
CA ILE A 33 7.28 11.54 -13.42
C ILE A 33 6.72 10.84 -14.67
N LEU A 34 6.35 9.57 -14.57
CA LEU A 34 5.73 8.84 -15.69
C LEU A 34 4.39 9.45 -16.10
N GLY A 35 3.65 10.06 -15.18
CA GLY A 35 2.44 10.82 -15.44
C GLY A 35 2.73 12.02 -16.37
N ILE A 36 3.78 12.77 -16.09
CA ILE A 36 4.22 13.88 -16.97
C ILE A 36 4.67 13.35 -18.33
N VAL A 37 5.46 12.27 -18.36
CA VAL A 37 5.91 11.65 -19.62
C VAL A 37 4.72 11.19 -20.47
N PHE A 38 3.73 10.53 -19.85
CA PHE A 38 2.49 10.13 -20.52
C PHE A 38 1.75 11.34 -21.10
N PHE A 39 1.54 12.38 -20.29
CA PHE A 39 0.81 13.58 -20.71
C PHE A 39 1.49 14.34 -21.84
N VAL A 40 2.80 14.57 -21.75
CA VAL A 40 3.58 15.22 -22.81
C VAL A 40 3.49 14.39 -24.11
N SER A 41 3.64 13.06 -24.00
CA SER A 41 3.51 12.16 -25.17
C SER A 41 2.10 12.18 -25.77
N LEU A 42 1.06 12.30 -24.92
CA LEU A 42 -0.34 12.43 -25.37
C LEU A 42 -0.56 13.76 -26.13
N VAL A 43 -0.05 14.88 -25.61
CA VAL A 43 -0.12 16.20 -26.28
C VAL A 43 0.57 16.13 -27.64
N VAL A 44 1.78 15.56 -27.71
CA VAL A 44 2.50 15.35 -28.98
C VAL A 44 1.68 14.46 -29.93
N HIS A 45 1.10 13.37 -29.45
CA HIS A 45 0.24 12.50 -30.26
C HIS A 45 -0.97 13.25 -30.82
N ILE A 46 -1.69 14.01 -29.99
CA ILE A 46 -2.84 14.83 -30.41
C ILE A 46 -2.39 15.85 -31.48
N PHE A 47 -1.24 16.52 -31.29
CA PHE A 47 -0.73 17.48 -32.25
C PHE A 47 -0.38 16.83 -33.60
N ILE A 48 0.26 15.66 -33.59
CA ILE A 48 0.57 14.91 -34.82
C ILE A 48 -0.72 14.49 -35.53
N LYS A 49 -1.78 14.13 -34.78
CA LYS A 49 -3.06 13.65 -35.32
C LYS A 49 -4.11 14.76 -35.47
N ARG A 50 -3.73 16.04 -35.38
CA ARG A 50 -4.68 17.19 -35.45
C ARG A 50 -5.60 17.21 -36.68
N TRP A 51 -5.17 16.60 -37.79
CA TRP A 51 -5.98 16.44 -39.00
C TRP A 51 -7.26 15.64 -38.73
N TRP A 52 -7.25 14.71 -37.77
CA TRP A 52 -8.42 13.92 -37.39
C TRP A 52 -9.54 14.82 -36.86
N PHE A 53 -9.20 15.80 -36.05
CA PHE A 53 -10.17 16.78 -35.51
C PHE A 53 -10.84 17.54 -36.66
N LYS A 54 -10.03 18.06 -37.60
CA LYS A 54 -10.57 18.76 -38.79
C LYS A 54 -11.48 17.88 -39.60
N ALA A 55 -11.10 16.64 -39.83
CA ALA A 55 -11.89 15.69 -40.60
C ALA A 55 -13.19 15.30 -39.87
N THR A 56 -13.14 15.09 -38.56
CA THR A 56 -14.31 14.70 -37.78
C THR A 56 -15.30 15.84 -37.63
N LEU A 57 -14.85 17.04 -37.32
CA LEU A 57 -15.69 18.24 -37.20
C LEU A 57 -16.32 18.68 -38.54
N SER A 58 -15.61 18.49 -39.65
CA SER A 58 -16.14 18.80 -40.99
C SER A 58 -17.03 17.70 -41.59
N GLY A 59 -17.38 16.66 -40.84
CA GLY A 59 -18.17 15.53 -41.30
C GLY A 59 -17.47 14.61 -42.31
N LYS A 60 -16.18 14.86 -42.60
CA LYS A 60 -15.31 14.06 -43.49
C LYS A 60 -14.61 12.91 -42.78
N GLY A 61 -14.87 12.71 -41.49
CA GLY A 61 -14.33 11.61 -40.69
C GLY A 61 -14.80 10.23 -41.13
N ARG A 62 -14.39 9.20 -40.37
CA ARG A 62 -14.80 7.81 -40.67
C ARG A 62 -16.32 7.65 -40.58
N LYS A 63 -16.90 7.11 -41.66
CA LYS A 63 -18.36 6.89 -41.80
C LYS A 63 -18.73 5.48 -41.34
N GLY A 64 -20.05 5.21 -41.26
CA GLY A 64 -20.60 3.94 -40.81
C GLY A 64 -20.57 3.72 -39.28
N LYS A 65 -21.22 2.64 -38.82
CA LYS A 65 -21.37 2.34 -37.38
C LYS A 65 -20.00 2.24 -36.67
N ALA A 66 -19.07 1.47 -37.21
CA ALA A 66 -17.72 1.29 -36.64
C ALA A 66 -16.90 2.59 -36.65
N GLY A 67 -17.04 3.44 -37.68
CA GLY A 67 -16.35 4.73 -37.76
C GLY A 67 -16.89 5.71 -36.72
N ARG A 68 -18.20 5.79 -36.52
CA ARG A 68 -18.82 6.62 -35.47
C ARG A 68 -18.41 6.15 -34.08
N PHE A 69 -18.44 4.84 -33.85
CA PHE A 69 -17.96 4.27 -32.57
C PHE A 69 -16.50 4.65 -32.27
N ALA A 70 -15.58 4.49 -33.23
CA ALA A 70 -14.19 4.88 -33.08
C ALA A 70 -14.01 6.39 -32.77
N ASN A 71 -14.81 7.25 -33.37
CA ASN A 71 -14.79 8.68 -33.09
C ASN A 71 -15.26 8.98 -31.65
N ILE A 72 -16.35 8.35 -31.20
CA ILE A 72 -16.85 8.50 -29.83
C ILE A 72 -15.81 8.04 -28.82
N VAL A 73 -15.22 6.85 -29.00
CA VAL A 73 -14.15 6.32 -28.14
C VAL A 73 -12.97 7.30 -28.08
N THR A 74 -12.56 7.88 -29.20
CA THR A 74 -11.46 8.85 -29.23
C THR A 74 -11.79 10.12 -28.45
N ILE A 75 -13.00 10.65 -28.58
CA ILE A 75 -13.45 11.83 -27.82
C ILE A 75 -13.49 11.52 -26.33
N LEU A 76 -14.08 10.40 -25.94
CA LEU A 76 -14.14 9.96 -24.55
C LEU A 76 -12.73 9.78 -23.96
N LEU A 77 -11.82 9.15 -24.71
CA LEU A 77 -10.44 8.96 -24.27
C LEU A 77 -9.73 10.30 -24.03
N ILE A 78 -9.92 11.29 -24.89
CA ILE A 78 -9.33 12.61 -24.71
C ILE A 78 -9.90 13.27 -23.43
N LEU A 79 -11.22 13.28 -23.28
CA LEU A 79 -11.87 13.88 -22.13
C LEU A 79 -11.43 13.21 -20.80
N THR A 80 -11.45 11.88 -20.77
CA THR A 80 -11.01 11.14 -19.56
C THR A 80 -9.54 11.33 -19.28
N SER A 81 -8.67 11.43 -20.29
CA SER A 81 -7.24 11.69 -20.11
C SER A 81 -6.96 13.09 -19.57
N VAL A 82 -7.71 14.11 -20.03
CA VAL A 82 -7.60 15.48 -19.48
C VAL A 82 -8.08 15.49 -18.03
N THR A 83 -9.22 14.86 -17.73
CA THR A 83 -9.72 14.75 -16.35
C THR A 83 -8.75 13.97 -15.46
N LEU A 84 -8.13 12.91 -15.98
CA LEU A 84 -7.09 12.17 -15.26
C LEU A 84 -5.89 13.05 -14.92
N MET A 85 -5.44 13.89 -15.85
CA MET A 85 -4.35 14.84 -15.58
C MET A 85 -4.69 15.85 -14.49
N ILE A 86 -5.89 16.43 -14.54
CA ILE A 86 -6.36 17.36 -13.50
C ILE A 86 -6.41 16.64 -12.14
N SER A 87 -6.96 15.42 -12.10
CA SER A 87 -7.01 14.62 -10.89
C SER A 87 -5.62 14.24 -10.38
N SER A 88 -4.65 13.98 -11.27
CA SER A 88 -3.26 13.71 -10.91
C SER A 88 -2.62 14.87 -10.17
N MET A 89 -2.86 16.11 -10.64
CA MET A 89 -2.36 17.30 -9.93
C MET A 89 -2.96 17.43 -8.53
N GLY A 90 -4.25 17.12 -8.35
CA GLY A 90 -4.94 17.19 -7.07
C GLY A 90 -4.50 16.14 -6.05
N VAL A 91 -3.96 15.00 -6.49
CA VAL A 91 -3.45 13.93 -5.62
C VAL A 91 -1.92 13.87 -5.58
N SER A 92 -1.22 14.75 -6.32
CA SER A 92 0.24 14.80 -6.39
C SER A 92 0.84 15.21 -5.05
N ARG A 93 1.93 14.57 -4.67
CA ARG A 93 2.65 14.82 -3.43
C ARG A 93 4.07 15.30 -3.65
N VAL A 94 4.65 14.99 -4.80
CA VAL A 94 6.05 15.25 -5.13
C VAL A 94 6.18 16.43 -6.08
N LEU A 95 5.52 16.38 -7.24
CA LEU A 95 5.69 17.40 -8.27
C LEU A 95 4.80 18.62 -8.11
N PHE A 96 3.59 18.44 -7.56
CA PHE A 96 2.61 19.52 -7.37
C PHE A 96 2.05 19.58 -5.95
N PRO A 97 2.89 19.56 -4.88
CA PRO A 97 2.42 19.48 -3.50
C PRO A 97 1.61 20.72 -3.07
N TRP A 98 1.79 21.85 -3.78
CA TRP A 98 1.03 23.10 -3.55
C TRP A 98 -0.35 23.12 -4.22
N PHE A 99 -0.62 22.18 -5.16
CA PHE A 99 -1.88 22.12 -5.87
C PHE A 99 -2.88 21.24 -5.10
N LYS A 100 -3.25 21.66 -3.90
CA LYS A 100 -4.23 20.93 -3.06
C LYS A 100 -5.66 21.23 -3.56
N PHE A 101 -6.08 20.52 -4.58
CA PHE A 101 -7.47 20.43 -4.96
C PHE A 101 -8.09 19.21 -4.28
N MET A 102 -9.31 19.34 -3.70
CA MET A 102 -9.99 18.24 -3.01
C MET A 102 -10.39 17.16 -4.03
N MET A 103 -9.46 16.27 -4.35
CA MET A 103 -9.72 15.10 -5.20
C MET A 103 -9.49 13.83 -4.41
N GLU A 104 -10.52 12.99 -4.36
CA GLU A 104 -10.40 11.65 -3.80
C GLU A 104 -9.42 10.79 -4.62
N PRO A 105 -8.39 10.19 -3.99
CA PRO A 105 -7.45 9.29 -4.70
C PRO A 105 -8.16 8.14 -5.41
N LEU A 106 -9.31 7.69 -4.89
CA LEU A 106 -10.13 6.65 -5.50
C LEU A 106 -10.67 7.09 -6.87
N PHE A 107 -11.10 8.34 -7.00
CA PHE A 107 -11.57 8.89 -8.28
C PHE A 107 -10.45 8.88 -9.34
N HIS A 108 -9.23 9.29 -8.96
CA HIS A 108 -8.05 9.22 -9.83
C HIS A 108 -7.80 7.79 -10.34
N ARG A 109 -7.90 6.79 -9.46
CA ARG A 109 -7.68 5.36 -9.81
C ARG A 109 -8.72 4.83 -10.78
N TYR A 110 -10.00 5.18 -10.60
CA TYR A 110 -11.06 4.80 -11.55
C TYR A 110 -10.89 5.48 -12.90
N LEU A 111 -10.48 6.75 -12.94
CA LEU A 111 -10.13 7.43 -14.18
C LEU A 111 -8.96 6.77 -14.91
N ALA A 112 -7.91 6.35 -14.19
CA ALA A 112 -6.78 5.63 -14.77
C ALA A 112 -7.23 4.31 -15.41
N THR A 113 -8.12 3.56 -14.74
CA THR A 113 -8.74 2.34 -15.29
C THR A 113 -9.55 2.63 -16.55
N ALA A 114 -10.33 3.70 -16.57
CA ALA A 114 -11.09 4.11 -17.74
C ALA A 114 -10.19 4.51 -18.92
N VAL A 115 -9.12 5.28 -18.66
CA VAL A 115 -8.13 5.64 -19.68
C VAL A 115 -7.44 4.41 -20.25
N LEU A 116 -7.02 3.45 -19.41
CA LEU A 116 -6.44 2.19 -19.87
C LEU A 116 -7.39 1.44 -20.80
N THR A 117 -8.63 1.24 -20.37
CA THR A 117 -9.63 0.49 -21.14
C THR A 117 -9.95 1.19 -22.47
N LEU A 118 -10.18 2.50 -22.45
CA LEU A 118 -10.43 3.29 -23.66
C LEU A 118 -9.23 3.31 -24.61
N SER A 119 -8.00 3.31 -24.08
CA SER A 119 -6.77 3.23 -24.87
C SER A 119 -6.66 1.89 -25.60
N ILE A 120 -7.00 0.78 -24.93
CA ILE A 120 -7.06 -0.56 -25.56
C ILE A 120 -8.07 -0.57 -26.70
N VAL A 121 -9.28 -0.04 -26.48
CA VAL A 121 -10.31 0.02 -27.52
C VAL A 121 -9.89 0.94 -28.66
N HIS A 122 -9.34 2.13 -28.36
CA HIS A 122 -8.88 3.08 -29.37
C HIS A 122 -7.78 2.47 -30.27
N GLY A 123 -6.74 1.89 -29.68
CA GLY A 123 -5.68 1.20 -30.42
C GLY A 123 -6.20 -0.01 -31.18
N GLY A 124 -7.08 -0.78 -30.55
CA GLY A 124 -7.77 -1.92 -31.17
C GLY A 124 -8.61 -1.54 -32.39
N MET A 125 -9.30 -0.38 -32.37
CA MET A 125 -10.05 0.08 -33.55
C MET A 125 -9.14 0.36 -34.75
N HIS A 126 -7.92 0.82 -34.56
CA HIS A 126 -6.95 0.94 -35.66
C HIS A 126 -6.57 -0.42 -36.23
N PHE A 127 -6.42 -1.44 -35.41
CA PHE A 127 -6.21 -2.82 -35.83
C PHE A 127 -7.47 -3.35 -36.58
N TYR A 128 -8.67 -3.14 -36.02
CA TYR A 128 -9.94 -3.55 -36.63
C TYR A 128 -10.08 -3.03 -38.07
N PHE A 129 -9.77 -1.76 -38.33
CA PHE A 129 -9.90 -1.19 -39.66
C PHE A 129 -8.94 -1.81 -40.68
N LYS A 130 -7.80 -2.33 -40.25
CA LYS A 130 -6.80 -3.01 -41.09
C LYS A 130 -7.05 -4.51 -41.25
N ALA A 131 -7.76 -5.13 -40.29
CA ALA A 131 -7.94 -6.57 -40.26
C ALA A 131 -8.81 -7.07 -41.42
N GLU A 132 -8.45 -8.18 -42.03
CA GLU A 132 -9.26 -8.89 -43.03
C GLU A 132 -10.51 -9.51 -42.39
N LYS A 133 -10.33 -10.20 -41.26
CA LYS A 133 -11.38 -10.90 -40.51
C LYS A 133 -11.98 -10.01 -39.41
N LYS A 134 -12.85 -9.06 -39.79
CA LYS A 134 -13.46 -8.06 -38.90
C LYS A 134 -14.10 -8.63 -37.65
N LYS A 135 -14.86 -9.73 -37.76
CA LYS A 135 -15.49 -10.37 -36.58
C LYS A 135 -14.47 -10.87 -35.58
N LYS A 136 -13.38 -11.54 -36.01
CA LYS A 136 -12.33 -12.02 -35.15
C LYS A 136 -11.59 -10.86 -34.47
N ALA A 137 -11.30 -9.79 -35.22
CA ALA A 137 -10.67 -8.58 -34.66
C ALA A 137 -11.57 -7.92 -33.61
N ALA A 138 -12.87 -7.80 -33.84
CA ALA A 138 -13.81 -7.26 -32.87
C ALA A 138 -13.84 -8.08 -31.57
N VAL A 139 -13.96 -9.41 -31.69
CA VAL A 139 -13.94 -10.30 -30.50
C VAL A 139 -12.63 -10.14 -29.70
N PHE A 140 -11.49 -10.14 -30.39
CA PHE A 140 -10.19 -9.97 -29.74
C PHE A 140 -10.08 -8.64 -29.00
N ILE A 141 -10.49 -7.53 -29.61
CA ILE A 141 -10.48 -6.20 -28.97
C ILE A 141 -11.41 -6.17 -27.76
N THR A 142 -12.60 -6.77 -27.88
CA THR A 142 -13.56 -6.84 -26.77
C THR A 142 -12.98 -7.63 -25.59
N LEU A 143 -12.37 -8.78 -25.85
CA LEU A 143 -11.74 -9.58 -24.80
C LEU A 143 -10.58 -8.83 -24.11
N LEU A 144 -9.74 -8.13 -24.89
CA LEU A 144 -8.68 -7.29 -24.31
C LEU A 144 -9.23 -6.13 -23.49
N ALA A 145 -10.31 -5.48 -23.94
CA ALA A 145 -10.94 -4.39 -23.20
C ALA A 145 -11.57 -4.89 -21.91
N ILE A 146 -12.23 -6.05 -21.92
CA ILE A 146 -12.79 -6.68 -20.72
C ILE A 146 -11.65 -7.06 -19.77
N ALA A 147 -10.56 -7.64 -20.27
CA ALA A 147 -9.39 -7.99 -19.44
C ALA A 147 -8.76 -6.73 -18.80
N GLY A 148 -8.56 -5.67 -19.58
CA GLY A 148 -8.02 -4.40 -19.07
C GLY A 148 -8.92 -3.77 -18.01
N LEU A 149 -10.25 -3.80 -18.24
CA LEU A 149 -11.22 -3.32 -17.25
C LEU A 149 -11.21 -4.16 -15.98
N ALA A 150 -11.21 -5.48 -16.11
CA ALA A 150 -11.20 -6.41 -14.98
C ALA A 150 -9.92 -6.25 -14.13
N ILE A 151 -8.75 -6.14 -14.77
CA ILE A 151 -7.49 -5.88 -14.11
C ILE A 151 -7.53 -4.53 -13.37
N GLY A 152 -7.99 -3.47 -14.02
CA GLY A 152 -8.11 -2.15 -13.42
C GLY A 152 -9.06 -2.13 -12.22
N LEU A 153 -10.22 -2.79 -12.32
CA LEU A 153 -11.18 -2.90 -11.22
C LEU A 153 -10.69 -3.78 -10.08
N ALA A 154 -9.90 -4.80 -10.34
CA ALA A 154 -9.28 -5.63 -9.30
C ALA A 154 -8.13 -4.89 -8.60
N LEU A 155 -7.31 -4.15 -9.37
CA LEU A 155 -6.20 -3.37 -8.79
C LEU A 155 -6.68 -2.21 -7.93
N VAL A 156 -7.80 -1.55 -8.28
CA VAL A 156 -8.30 -0.40 -7.49
C VAL A 156 -8.63 -0.80 -6.05
N PRO A 157 -9.43 -1.84 -5.76
CA PRO A 157 -9.66 -2.29 -4.38
C PRO A 157 -8.40 -2.73 -3.68
N TYR A 158 -7.52 -3.48 -4.35
CA TYR A 158 -6.24 -3.93 -3.80
C TYR A 158 -5.36 -2.76 -3.39
N LEU A 159 -5.16 -1.78 -4.28
CA LEU A 159 -4.37 -0.59 -3.99
C LEU A 159 -5.02 0.25 -2.88
N ASN A 160 -6.34 0.39 -2.89
CA ASN A 160 -7.06 1.11 -1.84
C ASN A 160 -6.89 0.42 -0.48
N ARG A 161 -6.95 -0.91 -0.43
CA ARG A 161 -6.72 -1.69 0.78
C ARG A 161 -5.30 -1.52 1.33
N HIS A 162 -4.28 -1.57 0.46
CA HIS A 162 -2.87 -1.46 0.86
C HIS A 162 -2.44 -0.03 1.21
N PHE A 163 -3.07 0.98 0.61
CA PHE A 163 -2.72 2.39 0.77
C PHE A 163 -3.81 3.21 1.46
N LYS A 164 -4.82 2.56 2.01
CA LYS A 164 -5.88 3.21 2.77
C LYS A 164 -5.31 3.77 4.07
N LYS A 165 -5.63 5.02 4.36
CA LYS A 165 -5.46 5.58 5.71
C LYS A 165 -6.54 4.98 6.59
N VAL A 166 -6.13 4.45 7.72
CA VAL A 166 -7.05 3.97 8.74
C VAL A 166 -7.14 5.04 9.81
N GLU A 167 -8.33 5.54 10.07
CA GLU A 167 -8.62 6.48 11.14
C GLU A 167 -9.46 5.79 12.20
N VAL A 168 -9.09 6.00 13.45
CA VAL A 168 -9.78 5.49 14.62
C VAL A 168 -10.06 6.65 15.54
N ALA A 169 -11.26 6.78 16.08
CA ALA A 169 -11.58 7.77 17.12
C ALA A 169 -10.82 7.42 18.41
N TYR A 170 -10.19 8.44 19.03
CA TYR A 170 -9.20 8.21 20.09
C TYR A 170 -9.81 8.08 21.49
N ASP A 171 -10.93 8.68 21.75
CA ASP A 171 -11.41 9.00 23.11
C ASP A 171 -12.04 7.81 23.83
N GLU A 172 -13.05 7.18 23.28
CA GLU A 172 -13.74 6.06 23.95
C GLU A 172 -13.37 4.71 23.37
N LYS A 173 -12.74 4.68 22.22
CA LYS A 173 -12.66 3.49 21.37
C LYS A 173 -11.29 2.89 21.25
N VAL A 174 -10.26 3.61 21.65
CA VAL A 174 -8.90 3.06 21.72
C VAL A 174 -8.72 2.28 23.01
N SER A 175 -9.53 2.54 24.04
CA SER A 175 -9.53 1.78 25.28
C SER A 175 -9.79 0.30 25.03
N GLY A 176 -9.01 -0.56 25.66
CA GLY A 176 -9.24 -1.99 25.70
C GLY A 176 -10.52 -2.32 26.46
N GLU A 177 -11.12 -3.44 26.14
CA GLU A 177 -12.17 -4.03 26.98
C GLU A 177 -11.52 -4.59 28.25
N LYS A 178 -12.00 -4.17 29.44
CA LYS A 178 -11.38 -4.53 30.73
C LYS A 178 -11.41 -6.03 30.94
N VAL A 179 -10.26 -6.57 31.32
CA VAL A 179 -10.05 -7.99 31.62
C VAL A 179 -9.35 -8.11 32.97
N GLU A 180 -9.95 -8.86 33.89
CA GLU A 180 -9.32 -9.20 35.16
C GLU A 180 -8.31 -10.32 34.97
N MET A 181 -7.05 -10.06 35.32
CA MET A 181 -5.99 -11.06 35.32
C MET A 181 -5.95 -11.76 36.68
N THR A 182 -5.98 -13.09 36.67
CA THR A 182 -5.89 -13.91 37.89
C THR A 182 -4.46 -14.27 38.26
N GLU A 183 -3.53 -14.01 37.37
CA GLU A 183 -2.09 -14.30 37.51
C GLU A 183 -1.24 -13.06 37.22
N GLU A 184 0.07 -13.26 37.08
CA GLU A 184 1.03 -12.20 36.71
C GLU A 184 0.56 -11.46 35.44
N ILE A 185 0.50 -10.13 35.54
CA ILE A 185 0.21 -9.26 34.40
C ILE A 185 1.45 -9.26 33.47
N PRO A 186 1.32 -9.67 32.21
CA PRO A 186 2.45 -9.70 31.29
C PRO A 186 3.03 -8.31 31.01
N LEU A 187 4.35 -8.22 30.83
CA LEU A 187 5.00 -7.07 30.20
C LEU A 187 4.64 -7.04 28.72
N VAL A 188 4.29 -5.88 28.17
CA VAL A 188 4.11 -5.68 26.74
C VAL A 188 5.34 -5.03 26.13
N VAL A 189 6.00 -5.71 25.22
CA VAL A 189 7.11 -5.18 24.43
C VAL A 189 6.63 -5.07 22.98
N TYR A 190 6.76 -3.89 22.38
CA TYR A 190 6.27 -3.69 21.03
C TYR A 190 7.24 -2.95 20.11
N PHE A 191 7.22 -3.29 18.83
CA PHE A 191 7.94 -2.57 17.79
C PHE A 191 6.96 -1.88 16.83
N THR A 192 7.25 -0.63 16.53
CA THR A 192 6.54 0.18 15.53
C THR A 192 7.50 1.10 14.79
N ARG A 193 7.09 1.57 13.61
CA ARG A 193 7.83 2.64 12.90
C ARG A 193 7.68 3.99 13.58
N VAL A 194 6.59 4.25 14.28
CA VAL A 194 6.37 5.51 15.02
C VAL A 194 7.38 5.57 16.18
N GLY A 195 8.14 6.66 16.27
CA GLY A 195 9.32 6.77 17.14
C GLY A 195 10.63 6.31 16.48
N ASN A 196 10.57 5.35 15.58
CA ASN A 196 11.70 4.79 14.82
C ASN A 196 11.83 5.33 13.39
N THR A 197 11.04 6.32 13.04
CA THR A 197 11.03 7.00 11.74
C THR A 197 10.62 8.45 11.95
N ASP A 198 11.32 9.38 11.32
CA ASP A 198 10.93 10.79 11.31
C ASP A 198 9.91 11.01 10.18
N PHE A 199 8.65 11.09 10.57
CA PHE A 199 7.55 11.29 9.64
C PHE A 199 7.21 12.77 9.49
N GLU A 200 6.93 13.19 8.28
CA GLU A 200 6.31 14.48 8.01
C GLU A 200 4.89 14.53 8.61
N PRO A 201 4.41 15.72 9.04
CA PRO A 201 3.09 15.84 9.70
C PRO A 201 1.92 15.32 8.85
N ASP A 202 2.02 15.39 7.53
CA ASP A 202 1.00 14.97 6.58
C ASP A 202 1.34 13.63 5.88
N VAL A 203 2.24 12.86 6.49
CA VAL A 203 2.60 11.56 5.93
C VAL A 203 1.35 10.74 5.63
N ASP A 204 1.36 10.11 4.50
CA ASP A 204 0.37 9.10 4.19
C ASP A 204 0.65 7.87 5.05
N ALA A 205 -0.29 7.51 5.89
CA ALA A 205 -0.27 6.24 6.62
C ALA A 205 -0.50 5.07 5.64
N VAL A 206 0.37 5.00 4.64
CA VAL A 206 0.17 4.26 3.39
C VAL A 206 0.43 2.79 3.57
N SER A 207 1.26 2.45 4.51
CA SER A 207 1.55 1.06 4.79
C SER A 207 0.48 0.54 5.73
N GLY A 208 -0.58 0.01 5.19
CA GLY A 208 -1.65 -0.58 5.95
C GLY A 208 -1.18 -1.58 7.02
N ALA A 209 -0.02 -2.23 6.83
CA ALA A 209 0.53 -3.16 7.80
C ALA A 209 1.22 -2.49 9.02
N SER A 210 1.53 -1.19 8.97
CA SER A 210 2.38 -0.56 9.99
C SER A 210 1.82 0.70 10.62
N LEU A 211 1.04 1.50 9.90
CA LEU A 211 0.65 2.85 10.32
C LEU A 211 -0.86 3.06 10.23
N MET A 212 -1.38 3.86 11.15
CA MET A 212 -2.75 4.36 11.16
C MET A 212 -2.80 5.77 11.74
N ARG A 213 -3.94 6.44 11.59
CA ARG A 213 -4.24 7.66 12.35
C ARG A 213 -5.32 7.36 13.36
N ALA A 214 -5.06 7.72 14.61
CA ALA A 214 -6.02 7.66 15.68
C ALA A 214 -6.27 9.09 16.17
N ASP A 215 -7.48 9.58 16.01
CA ASP A 215 -7.88 10.98 16.34
C ASP A 215 -6.93 12.04 15.75
N GLY A 216 -6.58 11.88 14.48
CA GLY A 216 -5.63 12.76 13.78
C GLY A 216 -4.14 12.54 14.12
N VAL A 217 -3.82 11.73 15.13
CA VAL A 217 -2.44 11.42 15.52
C VAL A 217 -1.94 10.21 14.75
N LEU A 218 -0.72 10.30 14.21
CA LEU A 218 -0.07 9.16 13.58
C LEU A 218 0.35 8.15 14.63
N MET A 219 -0.10 6.91 14.49
CA MET A 219 0.23 5.79 15.36
C MET A 219 0.68 4.57 14.56
N GLY A 220 1.43 3.70 15.21
CA GLY A 220 1.67 2.36 14.69
C GLY A 220 0.53 1.41 15.02
N ASN A 221 0.24 0.48 14.11
CA ASN A 221 -0.74 -0.57 14.34
C ASN A 221 -0.45 -1.38 15.62
N THR A 222 0.78 -1.76 15.80
CA THR A 222 1.28 -2.48 16.99
C THR A 222 1.24 -1.62 18.24
N GLN A 223 1.53 -0.33 18.13
CA GLN A 223 1.44 0.64 19.22
C GLN A 223 0.00 0.75 19.74
N LEU A 224 -0.96 0.86 18.83
CA LEU A 224 -2.37 0.93 19.21
C LEU A 224 -2.82 -0.33 19.94
N MET A 225 -2.43 -1.51 19.45
CA MET A 225 -2.73 -2.77 20.14
C MET A 225 -2.04 -2.87 21.51
N ALA A 226 -0.80 -2.44 21.63
CA ALA A 226 -0.10 -2.40 22.91
C ALA A 226 -0.83 -1.50 23.93
N TYR A 227 -1.32 -0.35 23.51
CA TYR A 227 -2.11 0.55 24.37
C TYR A 227 -3.49 -0.02 24.71
N MET A 228 -4.14 -0.73 23.79
CA MET A 228 -5.37 -1.45 24.11
C MET A 228 -5.17 -2.53 25.18
N ILE A 229 -4.02 -3.25 25.13
CA ILE A 229 -3.66 -4.23 26.16
C ILE A 229 -3.39 -3.52 27.49
N GLN A 230 -2.60 -2.45 27.47
CA GLN A 230 -2.33 -1.64 28.67
C GLN A 230 -3.62 -1.19 29.35
N ASP A 231 -4.55 -0.65 28.56
CA ASP A 231 -5.84 -0.24 29.11
C ASP A 231 -6.68 -1.43 29.60
N ALA A 232 -6.65 -2.56 28.92
CA ALA A 232 -7.44 -3.75 29.26
C ALA A 232 -7.01 -4.40 30.59
N ILE A 233 -5.71 -4.59 30.81
CA ILE A 233 -5.17 -5.37 31.93
C ILE A 233 -4.17 -4.62 32.81
N GLY A 234 -3.86 -3.35 32.52
CA GLY A 234 -2.90 -2.55 33.31
C GLY A 234 -1.43 -2.91 33.11
N SER A 235 -1.07 -3.51 31.97
CA SER A 235 0.30 -3.89 31.64
C SER A 235 1.26 -2.70 31.63
N GLU A 236 2.51 -2.95 32.04
CA GLU A 236 3.63 -2.13 31.61
C GLU A 236 3.84 -2.30 30.09
N VAL A 237 4.18 -1.21 29.39
CA VAL A 237 4.35 -1.19 27.94
C VAL A 237 5.67 -0.53 27.57
N ILE A 238 6.54 -1.25 26.89
CA ILE A 238 7.87 -0.79 26.49
C ILE A 238 7.99 -0.80 24.96
N PRO A 239 8.25 0.36 24.32
CA PRO A 239 8.56 0.42 22.90
C PRO A 239 9.98 -0.08 22.62
N ILE A 240 10.18 -0.76 21.51
CA ILE A 240 11.51 -1.03 20.97
C ILE A 240 11.94 0.22 20.19
N THR A 241 12.90 0.97 20.74
CA THR A 241 13.38 2.23 20.18
C THR A 241 14.81 2.08 19.64
N LEU A 242 15.01 2.51 18.39
CA LEU A 242 16.34 2.54 17.78
C LEU A 242 17.19 3.66 18.38
N THR A 243 18.45 3.36 18.71
CA THR A 243 19.46 4.35 19.11
C THR A 243 20.37 4.76 17.96
N GLY A 244 20.32 4.04 16.83
CA GLY A 244 21.08 4.30 15.63
C GLY A 244 20.28 4.99 14.54
N GLU A 245 20.53 4.60 13.30
CA GLU A 245 19.85 5.12 12.12
C GLU A 245 18.36 4.73 12.14
N LYS A 246 17.49 5.70 11.97
CA LYS A 246 16.05 5.50 11.89
C LYS A 246 15.63 4.96 10.52
N TYR A 247 14.48 4.30 10.48
CA TYR A 247 13.88 3.87 9.21
C TYR A 247 13.43 5.07 8.37
N PRO A 248 13.54 4.97 7.03
CA PRO A 248 13.05 6.01 6.12
C PRO A 248 11.56 6.29 6.31
N SER A 249 11.12 7.52 6.03
CA SER A 249 9.70 7.89 6.01
C SER A 249 8.94 7.26 4.85
N SER A 250 9.62 7.01 3.72
CA SER A 250 9.06 6.33 2.55
C SER A 250 8.79 4.85 2.83
N TYR A 251 7.60 4.38 2.46
CA TYR A 251 7.26 2.96 2.55
C TYR A 251 8.22 2.06 1.76
N MET A 252 8.49 2.40 0.50
CA MET A 252 9.33 1.57 -0.37
C MET A 252 10.79 1.52 0.10
N ASP A 253 11.30 2.62 0.64
CA ASP A 253 12.65 2.63 1.19
C ASP A 253 12.72 1.80 2.48
N THR A 254 11.69 1.88 3.35
CA THR A 254 11.57 1.00 4.52
C THR A 254 11.51 -0.49 4.12
N VAL A 255 10.74 -0.82 3.08
CA VAL A 255 10.67 -2.19 2.52
C VAL A 255 12.07 -2.66 2.08
N SER A 256 12.84 -1.77 1.43
CA SER A 256 14.20 -2.07 0.95
C SER A 256 15.18 -2.26 2.11
N VAL A 257 15.12 -1.38 3.13
CA VAL A 257 15.95 -1.48 4.35
C VAL A 257 15.63 -2.77 5.09
N GLY A 258 14.36 -3.07 5.37
CA GLY A 258 13.98 -4.29 6.07
C GLY A 258 14.39 -5.56 5.32
N SER A 259 14.31 -5.58 3.98
CA SER A 259 14.81 -6.70 3.18
C SER A 259 16.33 -6.87 3.29
N ARG A 260 17.08 -5.78 3.31
CA ARG A 260 18.53 -5.79 3.47
C ARG A 260 18.92 -6.30 4.86
N GLU A 261 18.32 -5.76 5.91
CA GLU A 261 18.57 -6.16 7.29
C GLU A 261 18.36 -7.67 7.50
N ILE A 262 17.29 -8.23 6.96
CA ILE A 262 17.02 -9.67 7.05
C ILE A 262 18.09 -10.49 6.31
N LYS A 263 18.53 -10.07 5.11
CA LYS A 263 19.55 -10.76 4.34
C LYS A 263 20.92 -10.73 5.01
N GLU A 264 21.22 -9.63 5.69
CA GLU A 264 22.48 -9.40 6.39
C GLU A 264 22.45 -9.95 7.83
N ASP A 265 21.32 -10.49 8.25
CA ASP A 265 21.06 -10.90 9.65
C ASP A 265 21.44 -9.80 10.64
N ALA A 266 21.04 -8.56 10.31
CA ALA A 266 21.41 -7.36 11.06
C ALA A 266 20.82 -7.34 12.48
N ARG A 267 21.51 -6.66 13.39
CA ARG A 267 21.02 -6.37 14.75
C ARG A 267 21.10 -4.86 14.97
N PRO A 268 20.09 -4.09 14.53
CA PRO A 268 20.04 -2.65 14.74
C PRO A 268 20.15 -2.33 16.22
N ALA A 269 20.92 -1.30 16.57
CA ALA A 269 21.09 -0.86 17.95
C ALA A 269 19.79 -0.27 18.50
N ILE A 270 19.40 -0.67 19.69
CA ILE A 270 18.18 -0.26 20.38
C ILE A 270 18.47 0.26 21.79
N GLU A 271 17.51 0.94 22.38
CA GLU A 271 17.53 1.23 23.82
C GLU A 271 17.46 -0.08 24.63
N ASP A 272 18.12 -0.11 25.78
CA ASP A 272 18.08 -1.27 26.65
C ASP A 272 16.66 -1.52 27.18
N ILE A 273 16.23 -2.77 27.12
CA ILE A 273 14.92 -3.21 27.62
C ILE A 273 15.16 -4.24 28.73
N ASP A 274 14.80 -3.88 29.96
CA ASP A 274 14.86 -4.81 31.07
C ASP A 274 13.60 -5.65 31.19
N ILE A 275 13.74 -6.96 30.98
CA ILE A 275 12.67 -7.95 31.13
C ILE A 275 12.85 -8.82 32.37
N SER A 276 13.86 -8.54 33.23
CA SER A 276 14.27 -9.44 34.32
C SER A 276 13.15 -9.69 35.33
N GLY A 277 12.33 -8.66 35.60
CA GLY A 277 11.20 -8.71 36.54
C GLY A 277 9.95 -9.44 36.05
N HIS A 278 9.93 -9.94 34.81
CA HIS A 278 8.73 -10.48 34.20
C HIS A 278 8.95 -11.90 33.70
N ASN A 279 8.01 -12.82 34.03
CA ASN A 279 8.02 -14.18 33.49
C ASN A 279 7.13 -14.33 32.27
N LYS A 280 6.22 -13.38 32.06
CA LYS A 280 5.29 -13.36 30.92
C LYS A 280 5.46 -12.10 30.11
N ILE A 281 5.70 -12.23 28.81
CA ILE A 281 5.88 -11.13 27.88
C ILE A 281 4.89 -11.27 26.75
N ILE A 282 4.16 -10.22 26.42
CA ILE A 282 3.41 -10.09 25.16
C ILE A 282 4.31 -9.32 24.19
N LEU A 283 4.75 -10.00 23.14
CA LEU A 283 5.55 -9.40 22.08
C LEU A 283 4.62 -8.98 20.94
N VAL A 284 4.51 -7.65 20.70
CA VAL A 284 3.65 -7.07 19.67
C VAL A 284 4.49 -6.53 18.53
N TYR A 285 4.35 -7.08 17.33
CA TYR A 285 5.23 -6.75 16.21
C TYR A 285 4.51 -6.85 14.85
N PRO A 286 4.94 -6.06 13.84
CA PRO A 286 4.47 -6.23 12.47
C PRO A 286 5.23 -7.36 11.78
N ILE A 287 4.58 -8.09 10.89
CA ILE A 287 5.26 -9.04 10.01
C ILE A 287 5.94 -8.27 8.87
N TRP A 288 7.27 -8.32 8.82
CA TRP A 288 8.07 -7.79 7.73
C TRP A 288 8.76 -8.92 6.98
N TRP A 289 8.54 -9.02 5.67
CA TRP A 289 9.12 -10.06 4.82
C TRP A 289 8.91 -11.50 5.33
N GLY A 290 7.80 -11.73 6.01
CA GLY A 290 7.42 -13.04 6.54
C GLY A 290 8.06 -13.39 7.88
N THR A 291 8.79 -12.49 8.51
CA THR A 291 9.41 -12.67 9.85
C THR A 291 9.26 -11.42 10.71
N VAL A 292 10.00 -11.32 11.80
CA VAL A 292 10.06 -10.14 12.67
C VAL A 292 10.93 -9.04 12.06
N PRO A 293 10.68 -7.75 12.34
CA PRO A 293 11.66 -6.69 12.09
C PRO A 293 12.95 -6.93 12.88
N MET A 294 14.11 -6.57 12.33
CA MET A 294 15.39 -6.91 12.95
C MET A 294 15.65 -6.24 14.32
N PRO A 295 15.09 -5.06 14.68
CA PRO A 295 15.12 -4.58 16.06
C PRO A 295 14.45 -5.51 17.06
N VAL A 296 13.42 -6.26 16.67
CA VAL A 296 12.81 -7.31 17.51
C VAL A 296 13.80 -8.46 17.72
N ALA A 297 14.52 -8.85 16.67
CA ALA A 297 15.58 -9.86 16.78
C ALA A 297 16.68 -9.41 17.77
N THR A 298 17.05 -8.13 17.75
CA THR A 298 18.00 -7.57 18.73
C THR A 298 17.50 -7.76 20.17
N VAL A 299 16.23 -7.45 20.48
CA VAL A 299 15.65 -7.66 21.81
C VAL A 299 15.70 -9.12 22.22
N LEU A 300 15.33 -10.03 21.31
CA LEU A 300 15.25 -11.47 21.58
C LEU A 300 16.61 -12.11 21.87
N GLU A 301 17.68 -11.57 21.31
CA GLU A 301 19.04 -12.07 21.52
C GLU A 301 19.80 -11.32 22.62
N ALA A 302 19.43 -10.08 22.91
CA ALA A 302 20.07 -9.29 23.97
C ALA A 302 19.60 -9.67 25.38
N ASN A 303 18.47 -10.36 25.52
CA ASN A 303 17.86 -10.68 26.80
C ASN A 303 17.81 -12.18 27.07
N ASP A 304 17.81 -12.55 28.36
CA ASP A 304 17.62 -13.94 28.78
C ASP A 304 16.13 -14.25 28.94
N PHE A 305 15.62 -15.08 28.05
CA PHE A 305 14.25 -15.56 28.05
C PHE A 305 14.10 -16.95 28.68
N THR A 306 15.13 -17.50 29.29
CA THR A 306 15.09 -18.83 29.89
C THR A 306 13.98 -18.93 30.93
N GLY A 307 13.06 -19.87 30.75
CA GLY A 307 11.91 -20.10 31.64
C GLY A 307 10.77 -19.10 31.49
N LYS A 308 10.92 -18.06 30.67
CA LYS A 308 9.86 -17.08 30.43
C LYS A 308 8.89 -17.55 29.32
N THR A 309 7.65 -17.05 29.36
CA THR A 309 6.66 -17.29 28.31
C THR A 309 6.49 -16.03 27.45
N ILE A 310 6.62 -16.17 26.13
CA ILE A 310 6.40 -15.11 25.16
C ILE A 310 5.10 -15.40 24.41
N TYR A 311 4.10 -14.56 24.57
CA TYR A 311 2.87 -14.56 23.82
C TYR A 311 2.98 -13.67 22.59
N LEU A 312 2.75 -14.20 21.41
CA LEU A 312 2.93 -13.47 20.16
C LEU A 312 1.63 -12.77 19.73
N LEU A 313 1.74 -11.49 19.43
CA LEU A 313 0.68 -10.69 18.83
C LEU A 313 1.23 -9.97 17.62
N ALA A 314 0.84 -10.41 16.42
CA ALA A 314 1.37 -9.87 15.18
C ALA A 314 0.36 -9.04 14.41
N THR A 315 0.80 -7.96 13.78
CA THR A 315 0.05 -7.29 12.70
C THR A 315 0.59 -7.71 11.35
N GLN A 316 -0.27 -7.95 10.39
CA GLN A 316 0.15 -8.47 9.09
C GLN A 316 -0.72 -7.98 7.93
N GLY A 317 -0.20 -8.10 6.71
CA GLY A 317 -0.90 -7.75 5.47
C GLY A 317 -1.38 -8.94 4.63
N SER A 318 -1.01 -10.20 4.96
CA SER A 318 -1.40 -11.35 4.11
C SER A 318 -1.22 -12.77 4.66
N TYR A 319 -0.22 -13.07 5.50
CA TYR A 319 0.19 -14.46 5.73
C TYR A 319 0.22 -14.93 7.20
N GLY A 320 -0.55 -14.32 8.08
CA GLY A 320 -0.53 -14.69 9.49
C GLY A 320 0.85 -14.46 10.12
N PHE A 321 1.31 -15.41 10.95
CA PHE A 321 2.64 -15.34 11.57
C PHE A 321 3.80 -15.65 10.60
N ALA A 322 3.53 -16.27 9.46
CA ALA A 322 4.53 -16.74 8.51
C ALA A 322 5.69 -17.51 9.18
N SER A 323 6.95 -17.12 8.99
CA SER A 323 8.09 -17.77 9.66
C SER A 323 8.42 -17.19 11.04
N SER A 324 7.81 -16.08 11.44
CA SER A 324 8.21 -15.32 12.64
C SER A 324 8.19 -16.13 13.91
N THR A 325 7.20 -17.02 14.11
CA THR A 325 7.16 -17.90 15.28
C THR A 325 8.38 -18.81 15.38
N SER A 326 8.77 -19.42 14.26
CA SER A 326 9.94 -20.30 14.23
C SER A 326 11.24 -19.53 14.46
N ASP A 327 11.32 -18.31 13.96
CA ASP A 327 12.49 -17.47 14.09
C ASP A 327 12.61 -16.92 15.52
N ILE A 328 11.52 -16.50 16.15
CA ILE A 328 11.48 -16.13 17.57
C ILE A 328 11.95 -17.29 18.45
N ARG A 329 11.47 -18.52 18.21
CA ARG A 329 11.91 -19.71 18.98
C ARG A 329 13.40 -19.96 18.87
N LYS A 330 14.04 -19.63 17.73
CA LYS A 330 15.49 -19.79 17.55
C LYS A 330 16.28 -18.71 18.32
N MET A 331 15.77 -17.47 18.35
CA MET A 331 16.43 -16.31 18.96
C MET A 331 16.20 -16.27 20.47
N ALA A 332 14.98 -16.43 20.96
CA ALA A 332 14.64 -16.44 22.38
C ALA A 332 14.86 -17.84 22.99
N LYS A 333 16.10 -18.25 23.10
CA LYS A 333 16.45 -19.58 23.59
C LYS A 333 15.95 -19.82 25.02
N GLY A 334 15.33 -20.97 25.23
CA GLY A 334 14.78 -21.34 26.55
C GLY A 334 13.42 -20.75 26.89
N ALA A 335 12.85 -19.91 26.01
CA ALA A 335 11.49 -19.41 26.16
C ALA A 335 10.43 -20.42 25.77
N ASN A 336 9.29 -20.35 26.42
CA ASN A 336 8.05 -20.95 25.96
C ASN A 336 7.33 -19.96 25.03
N VAL A 337 7.35 -20.20 23.70
CA VAL A 337 6.77 -19.30 22.70
C VAL A 337 5.38 -19.77 22.31
N VAL A 338 4.38 -18.98 22.62
CA VAL A 338 2.94 -19.25 22.41
C VAL A 338 2.40 -18.30 21.33
N GLU A 339 1.85 -18.87 20.25
CA GLU A 339 1.14 -18.06 19.27
C GLU A 339 -0.18 -17.55 19.86
N GLY A 340 -0.40 -16.25 19.74
CA GLY A 340 -1.63 -15.57 20.12
C GLY A 340 -2.44 -15.16 18.91
N LEU A 341 -2.54 -13.84 18.66
CA LEU A 341 -3.33 -13.30 17.57
C LEU A 341 -2.43 -12.81 16.42
N SER A 342 -2.87 -13.04 15.21
CA SER A 342 -2.28 -12.48 13.99
C SER A 342 -3.34 -11.67 13.26
N ILE A 343 -3.31 -10.34 13.45
CA ILE A 343 -4.38 -9.43 13.04
C ILE A 343 -4.05 -8.80 11.69
N TYR A 344 -5.00 -8.85 10.77
CA TYR A 344 -4.88 -8.13 9.51
C TYR A 344 -4.96 -6.62 9.77
N CYS A 345 -4.11 -5.85 9.11
CA CYS A 345 -3.94 -4.42 9.38
C CYS A 345 -5.24 -3.59 9.34
N ASP A 346 -6.19 -3.93 8.46
CA ASP A 346 -7.45 -3.22 8.35
C ASP A 346 -8.46 -3.57 9.46
N ASP A 347 -8.23 -4.69 10.17
CA ASP A 347 -9.13 -5.17 11.21
C ASP A 347 -8.78 -4.62 12.61
N ILE A 348 -7.60 -4.00 12.75
CA ILE A 348 -7.12 -3.47 14.04
C ILE A 348 -8.11 -2.52 14.73
N PRO A 349 -8.83 -1.62 14.05
CA PRO A 349 -9.84 -0.78 14.72
C PRO A 349 -10.95 -1.59 15.41
N ASN A 350 -11.18 -2.83 14.98
CA ASN A 350 -12.27 -3.69 15.43
C ASN A 350 -11.80 -4.84 16.33
N VAL A 351 -10.49 -4.93 16.64
CA VAL A 351 -9.89 -6.09 17.32
C VAL A 351 -10.20 -6.18 18.82
N ARG A 352 -10.80 -5.15 19.39
CA ARG A 352 -10.97 -4.99 20.85
C ARG A 352 -11.57 -6.21 21.55
N ALA A 353 -12.69 -6.71 21.07
CA ALA A 353 -13.37 -7.86 21.67
C ALA A 353 -12.55 -9.15 21.51
N GLU A 354 -11.93 -9.37 20.35
CA GLU A 354 -11.06 -10.52 20.10
C GLU A 354 -9.82 -10.48 20.98
N LEU A 355 -9.24 -9.28 21.16
CA LEU A 355 -8.11 -9.06 22.04
C LEU A 355 -8.45 -9.37 23.49
N ALA A 356 -9.61 -8.91 23.98
CA ALA A 356 -10.08 -9.21 25.33
C ALA A 356 -10.29 -10.71 25.56
N GLU A 357 -10.93 -11.41 24.62
CA GLU A 357 -11.13 -12.86 24.69
C GLU A 357 -9.80 -13.64 24.64
N TRP A 358 -8.81 -13.13 23.94
CA TRP A 358 -7.49 -13.72 23.93
C TRP A 358 -6.74 -13.47 25.25
N LEU A 359 -6.81 -12.26 25.80
CA LEU A 359 -6.18 -11.92 27.08
C LEU A 359 -6.69 -12.81 28.22
N LYS A 360 -7.97 -13.17 28.25
CA LYS A 360 -8.54 -14.12 29.24
C LYS A 360 -7.93 -15.53 29.19
N LYS A 361 -7.27 -15.89 28.08
CA LYS A 361 -6.63 -17.20 27.89
C LYS A 361 -5.15 -17.22 28.27
N ILE A 362 -4.55 -16.06 28.54
CA ILE A 362 -3.18 -15.94 29.01
C ILE A 362 -3.12 -16.43 30.47
N LYS A 363 -2.38 -17.53 30.66
CA LYS A 363 -2.22 -18.19 31.95
C LYS A 363 -0.85 -17.93 32.53
#